data_6c2f373cafbb42b2a9454c422d201659
#
_entry.id   6c2f373cafbb42b2a9454c422d201659
#
_cell.length_a   1.000
_cell.length_b   1.000
_cell.length_c   1.000
_cell.angle_alpha   90.00
_cell.angle_beta   90.00
_cell.angle_gamma   90.00
#
_symmetry.space_group_name_H-M   'P 1'
#
loop_
_entity.id
_entity.type
_entity.pdbx_description
1 polymer ?
#
loop_
_entity_poly.entity_id
_entity_poly.type
_entity_poly.pdbx_seq_one_letter_code
_entity_poly.pdbx_strand_id
1 'polypeptide(L)'
;MRFLTLLFLFLPIISTGLYAQTPIDYSQAQNWAALPRQLPSGLAQHCSDTSLWAKADVFYVYPTLNTANADKRWNVPLDDHKQRSKVLETALPFQGSAFVEAGRFYSPFYRSAHLRSYYVDDPKGKAALEMAYADVRAAFLYYLKHHNNGRPIILAGHSQGSTHCGLLLQEFFDGQPLQKQLVVAYLPGVGILPSELKQIPLLTSPAQTGGYVAWNTFKKRLDRKSYDKWYKGRAVVNPVTWTLDSLASKEAHKGFLYFDNKLYSGLFQTHLIDGAVWIDRPKGKFFLMSLTMRNYHIGDINLFWQDIRENARLRVQNFNQN
;
A
#
# COMPACT_ATOMS: atom_id res chain seq x y z
N MET A 1 -5.48 59.94 -24.04
CA MET A 1 -4.81 58.78 -23.42
C MET A 1 -5.03 58.86 -21.92
N ARG A 2 -5.94 58.08 -21.38
CA ARG A 2 -6.18 57.97 -19.95
C ARG A 2 -5.73 56.57 -19.53
N PHE A 3 -4.68 56.48 -18.72
CA PHE A 3 -4.21 55.24 -18.10
C PHE A 3 -5.16 54.88 -16.94
N LEU A 4 -5.79 53.73 -17.05
CA LEU A 4 -6.60 53.16 -15.98
C LEU A 4 -5.66 52.25 -15.14
N THR A 5 -5.34 52.69 -13.94
CA THR A 5 -4.57 51.90 -12.96
C THR A 5 -5.54 50.95 -12.26
N LEU A 6 -5.43 49.63 -12.57
CA LEU A 6 -6.16 48.59 -11.84
C LEU A 6 -5.45 48.34 -10.50
N LEU A 7 -6.11 48.70 -9.43
CA LEU A 7 -5.72 48.42 -8.06
C LEU A 7 -6.17 47.02 -7.70
N PHE A 8 -5.24 46.04 -7.63
CA PHE A 8 -5.53 44.73 -7.08
C PHE A 8 -5.61 44.80 -5.55
N LEU A 9 -6.83 44.77 -5.04
CA LEU A 9 -7.10 44.59 -3.62
C LEU A 9 -6.85 43.13 -3.26
N PHE A 10 -5.74 42.83 -2.60
CA PHE A 10 -5.50 41.58 -1.89
C PHE A 10 -6.42 41.53 -0.66
N LEU A 11 -7.55 40.85 -0.76
CA LEU A 11 -8.32 40.44 0.40
C LEU A 11 -7.56 39.28 1.09
N PRO A 12 -7.25 39.37 2.38
CA PRO A 12 -6.72 38.25 3.11
C PRO A 12 -7.79 37.17 3.20
N ILE A 13 -7.51 35.98 2.65
CA ILE A 13 -8.32 34.78 2.86
C ILE A 13 -8.19 34.45 4.33
N ILE A 14 -9.19 34.81 5.13
CA ILE A 14 -9.37 34.40 6.52
C ILE A 14 -9.69 32.89 6.44
N SER A 15 -8.66 32.07 6.55
CA SER A 15 -8.77 30.64 6.76
C SER A 15 -9.45 30.40 8.11
N THR A 16 -10.75 30.12 8.08
CA THR A 16 -11.48 29.67 9.26
C THR A 16 -10.91 28.36 9.75
N GLY A 17 -10.28 28.43 10.90
CA GLY A 17 -9.95 27.40 11.89
C GLY A 17 -10.08 25.91 11.53
N LEU A 18 -9.24 25.40 10.64
CA LEU A 18 -8.78 24.02 10.77
C LEU A 18 -7.76 24.02 11.92
N TYR A 19 -8.07 23.30 12.99
CA TYR A 19 -7.08 23.00 14.03
C TYR A 19 -5.87 22.40 13.31
N ALA A 20 -4.81 23.19 13.13
CA ALA A 20 -3.53 22.73 12.61
C ALA A 20 -2.97 21.77 13.65
N GLN A 21 -3.26 20.46 13.49
CA GLN A 21 -2.66 19.47 14.36
C GLN A 21 -1.15 19.48 14.13
N THR A 22 -0.40 19.46 15.22
CA THR A 22 1.06 19.46 15.19
C THR A 22 1.58 18.39 14.23
N PRO A 23 2.44 18.76 13.25
CA PRO A 23 3.08 17.80 12.37
C PRO A 23 3.85 16.73 13.17
N ILE A 24 3.85 15.49 12.68
CA ILE A 24 4.61 14.41 13.31
C ILE A 24 6.10 14.64 13.02
N ASP A 25 6.91 14.60 14.08
CA ASP A 25 8.37 14.70 13.96
C ASP A 25 8.99 13.33 13.64
N TYR A 26 9.23 13.06 12.36
CA TYR A 26 9.85 11.81 11.89
C TYR A 26 11.38 11.74 12.11
N SER A 27 11.99 12.75 12.73
CA SER A 27 13.35 12.62 13.27
C SER A 27 13.40 11.65 14.46
N GLN A 28 12.27 11.46 15.14
CA GLN A 28 12.11 10.58 16.28
C GLN A 28 11.84 9.15 15.82
N ALA A 29 12.74 8.21 16.15
CA ALA A 29 12.61 6.80 15.75
C ALA A 29 11.30 6.15 16.23
N GLN A 30 10.76 6.59 17.35
CA GLN A 30 9.47 6.12 17.90
C GLN A 30 8.27 6.43 17.00
N ASN A 31 8.39 7.35 16.03
CA ASN A 31 7.35 7.66 15.07
C ASN A 31 7.42 6.79 13.80
N TRP A 32 8.31 5.80 13.81
CA TRP A 32 8.41 4.76 12.81
C TRP A 32 7.96 3.41 13.36
N ALA A 33 7.13 2.71 12.60
CA ALA A 33 6.72 1.35 12.90
C ALA A 33 7.83 0.34 12.57
N ALA A 34 8.69 0.68 11.61
CA ALA A 34 9.91 -0.07 11.32
C ALA A 34 10.97 0.83 10.68
N LEU A 35 12.21 0.62 11.07
CA LEU A 35 13.41 1.16 10.46
C LEU A 35 14.40 0.00 10.21
N PRO A 36 15.33 0.08 9.24
CA PRO A 36 16.25 -1.02 8.92
C PRO A 36 17.05 -1.57 10.10
N ARG A 37 17.42 -0.69 11.04
CA ARG A 37 18.18 -1.06 12.25
C ARG A 37 17.28 -1.38 13.45
N GLN A 38 15.97 -1.26 13.32
CA GLN A 38 14.97 -1.44 14.38
C GLN A 38 13.72 -2.11 13.81
N LEU A 39 13.91 -3.31 13.24
CA LEU A 39 12.79 -4.12 12.77
C LEU A 39 12.06 -4.71 13.99
N PRO A 40 10.73 -4.56 14.08
CA PRO A 40 9.93 -5.28 15.07
C PRO A 40 10.12 -6.81 14.93
N SER A 41 10.09 -7.54 16.04
CA SER A 41 10.32 -8.99 16.06
C SER A 41 9.44 -9.76 15.07
N GLY A 42 8.15 -9.39 14.99
CA GLY A 42 7.20 -10.00 14.03
C GLY A 42 7.58 -9.77 12.56
N LEU A 43 8.29 -8.69 12.24
CA LEU A 43 8.82 -8.43 10.90
C LEU A 43 10.17 -9.09 10.71
N ALA A 44 11.05 -8.99 11.71
CA ALA A 44 12.41 -9.51 11.67
C ALA A 44 12.47 -11.03 11.47
N GLN A 45 11.52 -11.80 12.05
CA GLN A 45 11.44 -13.26 11.88
C GLN A 45 11.27 -13.69 10.42
N HIS A 46 10.79 -12.81 9.54
CA HIS A 46 10.63 -13.06 8.11
C HIS A 46 11.77 -12.47 7.27
N CYS A 47 12.84 -11.95 7.89
CA CYS A 47 13.98 -11.34 7.22
C CYS A 47 15.23 -12.23 7.40
N SER A 48 15.37 -13.25 6.55
CA SER A 48 16.52 -14.16 6.57
C SER A 48 17.65 -13.74 5.63
N ASP A 49 17.34 -12.89 4.63
CA ASP A 49 18.30 -12.45 3.63
C ASP A 49 18.23 -10.93 3.44
N THR A 50 19.34 -10.25 3.72
CA THR A 50 19.51 -8.80 3.55
C THR A 50 20.41 -8.42 2.38
N SER A 51 20.73 -9.35 1.50
CA SER A 51 21.66 -9.13 0.36
C SER A 51 21.24 -7.99 -0.57
N LEU A 52 19.94 -7.73 -0.69
CA LEU A 52 19.39 -6.64 -1.51
C LEU A 52 19.28 -5.31 -0.75
N TRP A 53 19.55 -5.27 0.55
CA TRP A 53 19.50 -4.02 1.32
C TRP A 53 20.55 -2.99 0.88
N ALA A 54 21.63 -3.45 0.30
CA ALA A 54 22.62 -2.57 -0.34
C ALA A 54 22.10 -1.93 -1.62
N LYS A 55 21.09 -2.50 -2.28
CA LYS A 55 20.65 -2.14 -3.63
C LYS A 55 19.41 -1.25 -3.67
N ALA A 56 18.46 -1.42 -2.75
CA ALA A 56 17.19 -0.71 -2.78
C ALA A 56 16.66 -0.41 -1.38
N ASP A 57 15.64 0.44 -1.34
CA ASP A 57 14.82 0.71 -0.16
C ASP A 57 13.37 0.31 -0.41
N VAL A 58 12.67 -0.09 0.64
CA VAL A 58 11.23 -0.31 0.67
C VAL A 58 10.59 0.74 1.58
N PHE A 59 9.72 1.57 1.04
CA PHE A 59 8.85 2.44 1.82
C PHE A 59 7.46 1.83 1.86
N TYR A 60 7.06 1.32 3.03
CA TYR A 60 5.82 0.58 3.21
C TYR A 60 4.81 1.35 4.05
N VAL A 61 3.57 1.49 3.55
CA VAL A 61 2.44 2.13 4.24
C VAL A 61 1.39 1.07 4.55
N TYR A 62 1.20 0.79 5.84
CA TYR A 62 0.24 -0.23 6.30
C TYR A 62 -1.23 0.23 6.11
N PRO A 63 -2.20 -0.71 6.08
CA PRO A 63 -3.62 -0.38 5.98
C PRO A 63 -4.15 0.26 7.25
N THR A 64 -5.32 0.92 7.18
CA THR A 64 -6.01 1.29 8.42
C THR A 64 -6.47 0.05 9.18
N LEU A 65 -6.18 0.03 10.48
CA LEU A 65 -6.67 -0.97 11.43
C LEU A 65 -7.77 -0.40 12.34
N ASN A 66 -8.17 0.84 12.09
CA ASN A 66 -9.29 1.51 12.74
C ASN A 66 -10.60 1.20 12.00
N THR A 67 -11.19 0.03 12.30
CA THR A 67 -12.35 -0.52 11.59
C THR A 67 -13.56 -0.76 12.48
N ALA A 68 -13.42 -0.58 13.81
CA ALA A 68 -14.46 -0.91 14.76
C ALA A 68 -15.59 0.15 14.75
N ASN A 69 -16.83 -0.26 14.49
CA ASN A 69 -17.98 0.64 14.49
C ASN A 69 -18.19 1.42 15.80
N ALA A 70 -17.71 0.87 16.92
CA ALA A 70 -17.74 1.52 18.23
C ALA A 70 -16.75 2.70 18.34
N ASP A 71 -15.68 2.69 17.57
CA ASP A 71 -14.72 3.79 17.57
C ASP A 71 -15.29 4.98 16.77
N LYS A 72 -15.55 6.08 17.46
CA LYS A 72 -16.13 7.29 16.85
C LYS A 72 -15.07 8.27 16.33
N ARG A 73 -13.79 8.03 16.59
CA ARG A 73 -12.69 8.86 16.10
C ARG A 73 -12.55 8.74 14.58
N TRP A 74 -12.27 9.84 13.92
CA TRP A 74 -12.01 9.84 12.49
C TRP A 74 -10.57 9.43 12.16
N ASN A 75 -9.61 9.77 13.01
CA ASN A 75 -8.20 9.37 12.89
C ASN A 75 -7.74 8.69 14.18
N VAL A 76 -6.79 7.78 14.05
CA VAL A 76 -6.09 7.18 15.18
C VAL A 76 -5.08 8.18 15.73
N PRO A 77 -5.09 8.54 17.00
CA PRO A 77 -4.00 9.30 17.63
C PRO A 77 -2.68 8.53 17.51
N LEU A 78 -1.56 9.27 17.37
CA LEU A 78 -0.25 8.65 17.19
C LEU A 78 0.22 7.87 18.42
N ASP A 79 -0.25 8.25 19.60
CA ASP A 79 0.06 7.63 20.91
C ASP A 79 -0.93 6.51 21.30
N ASP A 80 -1.85 6.11 20.41
CA ASP A 80 -2.73 4.97 20.66
C ASP A 80 -1.94 3.65 20.65
N HIS A 81 -1.48 3.23 21.83
CA HIS A 81 -0.68 2.02 22.01
C HIS A 81 -1.38 0.77 21.45
N LYS A 82 -2.72 0.67 21.61
CA LYS A 82 -3.47 -0.48 21.10
C LYS A 82 -3.44 -0.58 19.57
N GLN A 83 -3.56 0.56 18.88
CA GLN A 83 -3.47 0.58 17.42
C GLN A 83 -2.04 0.34 16.96
N ARG A 84 -1.03 0.89 17.67
CA ARG A 84 0.38 0.64 17.37
C ARG A 84 0.71 -0.85 17.51
N SER A 85 0.30 -1.50 18.62
CA SER A 85 0.46 -2.96 18.79
C SER A 85 -0.16 -3.75 17.65
N LYS A 86 -1.39 -3.41 17.21
CA LYS A 86 -1.99 -4.07 16.04
C LYS A 86 -1.13 -3.93 14.77
N VAL A 87 -0.56 -2.76 14.51
CA VAL A 87 0.34 -2.57 13.36
C VAL A 87 1.54 -3.50 13.46
N LEU A 88 2.19 -3.53 14.63
CA LEU A 88 3.40 -4.32 14.87
C LEU A 88 3.15 -5.83 14.90
N GLU A 89 1.96 -6.26 15.33
CA GLU A 89 1.61 -7.67 15.54
C GLU A 89 0.84 -8.27 14.36
N THR A 90 0.24 -7.44 13.47
CA THR A 90 -0.57 -7.95 12.37
C THR A 90 -0.15 -7.40 11.00
N ALA A 91 -0.20 -6.07 10.79
CA ALA A 91 0.04 -5.51 9.46
C ALA A 91 1.49 -5.71 9.00
N LEU A 92 2.48 -5.45 9.87
CA LEU A 92 3.87 -5.64 9.50
C LEU A 92 4.25 -7.14 9.35
N PRO A 93 3.95 -8.05 10.31
CA PRO A 93 4.33 -9.46 10.19
C PRO A 93 3.69 -10.17 9.00
N PHE A 94 2.42 -9.91 8.71
CA PHE A 94 1.66 -10.68 7.71
C PHE A 94 1.51 -9.98 6.36
N GLN A 95 1.89 -8.71 6.24
CA GLN A 95 1.82 -7.96 4.99
C GLN A 95 3.16 -7.30 4.65
N GLY A 96 3.67 -6.38 5.49
CA GLY A 96 4.94 -5.70 5.27
C GLY A 96 6.12 -6.66 5.07
N SER A 97 6.10 -7.80 5.76
CA SER A 97 7.13 -8.83 5.70
C SER A 97 7.34 -9.46 4.32
N ALA A 98 6.35 -9.38 3.43
CA ALA A 98 6.53 -9.82 2.04
C ALA A 98 7.62 -9.02 1.31
N PHE A 99 7.91 -7.79 1.77
CA PHE A 99 8.85 -6.88 1.12
C PHE A 99 10.19 -6.74 1.85
N VAL A 100 10.32 -7.26 3.08
CA VAL A 100 11.44 -6.95 3.98
C VAL A 100 12.82 -7.38 3.45
N GLU A 101 12.88 -8.36 2.56
CA GLU A 101 14.13 -8.83 1.93
C GLU A 101 14.47 -8.12 0.61
N ALA A 102 13.52 -7.34 0.06
CA ALA A 102 13.74 -6.65 -1.22
C ALA A 102 14.55 -5.36 -1.08
N GLY A 103 14.71 -4.82 0.13
CA GLY A 103 15.46 -3.59 0.40
C GLY A 103 15.42 -3.20 1.87
N ARG A 104 16.13 -2.13 2.23
CA ARG A 104 16.05 -1.56 3.58
C ARG A 104 14.62 -1.10 3.85
N PHE A 105 14.01 -1.61 4.89
CA PHE A 105 12.58 -1.46 5.13
C PHE A 105 12.26 -0.27 6.04
N TYR A 106 11.40 0.63 5.57
CA TYR A 106 10.92 1.82 6.27
C TYR A 106 9.39 1.81 6.30
N SER A 107 8.79 1.97 7.48
CA SER A 107 7.35 2.10 7.64
C SER A 107 7.04 3.14 8.72
N PRO A 108 6.41 4.27 8.39
CA PRO A 108 6.04 5.27 9.39
C PRO A 108 4.80 4.84 10.18
N PHE A 109 4.70 5.24 11.45
CA PHE A 109 3.39 5.40 12.07
C PHE A 109 2.74 6.67 11.54
N TYR A 110 1.43 6.62 11.31
CA TYR A 110 0.64 7.76 10.84
C TYR A 110 -0.76 7.72 11.43
N ARG A 111 -1.44 8.85 11.50
CA ARG A 111 -2.81 8.96 12.01
C ARG A 111 -3.81 8.42 11.00
N SER A 112 -3.85 7.10 10.84
CA SER A 112 -4.72 6.45 9.86
C SER A 112 -6.19 6.83 10.06
N ALA A 113 -6.88 7.08 8.94
CA ALA A 113 -8.31 7.39 8.97
C ALA A 113 -9.12 6.13 9.25
N HIS A 114 -10.25 6.30 9.94
CA HIS A 114 -11.20 5.21 10.17
C HIS A 114 -11.75 4.70 8.84
N LEU A 115 -11.96 3.39 8.73
CA LEU A 115 -12.46 2.73 7.50
C LEU A 115 -13.74 3.39 6.95
N ARG A 116 -14.63 3.92 7.82
CA ARG A 116 -15.85 4.60 7.37
C ARG A 116 -15.62 5.81 6.49
N SER A 117 -14.42 6.44 6.53
CA SER A 117 -14.06 7.57 5.66
C SER A 117 -14.21 7.28 4.16
N TYR A 118 -14.20 6.00 3.77
CA TYR A 118 -14.41 5.56 2.39
C TYR A 118 -15.88 5.34 2.01
N TYR A 119 -16.79 5.25 3.00
CA TYR A 119 -18.16 4.81 2.77
C TYR A 119 -19.22 5.85 3.09
N VAL A 120 -18.88 6.83 3.92
CA VAL A 120 -19.79 7.91 4.29
C VAL A 120 -19.41 9.19 3.56
N ASP A 121 -20.41 9.89 3.04
CA ASP A 121 -20.25 11.21 2.46
C ASP A 121 -20.29 12.26 3.58
N ASP A 122 -19.17 12.41 4.27
CA ASP A 122 -19.00 13.34 5.39
C ASP A 122 -17.69 14.10 5.18
N PRO A 123 -17.71 15.44 5.20
CA PRO A 123 -16.50 16.26 5.10
C PRO A 123 -15.41 15.89 6.11
N LYS A 124 -15.78 15.41 7.30
CA LYS A 124 -14.83 14.91 8.30
C LYS A 124 -14.10 13.64 7.85
N GLY A 125 -14.77 12.77 7.08
CA GLY A 125 -14.16 11.59 6.50
C GLY A 125 -13.09 11.96 5.47
N LYS A 126 -13.38 12.94 4.61
CA LYS A 126 -12.41 13.49 3.65
C LYS A 126 -11.22 14.11 4.35
N ALA A 127 -11.47 15.00 5.32
CA ALA A 127 -10.43 15.64 6.12
C ALA A 127 -9.55 14.61 6.86
N ALA A 128 -10.13 13.50 7.31
CA ALA A 128 -9.39 12.42 7.96
C ALA A 128 -8.42 11.72 7.00
N LEU A 129 -8.83 11.48 5.76
CA LEU A 129 -7.94 10.91 4.73
C LEU A 129 -6.84 11.88 4.32
N GLU A 130 -7.16 13.17 4.21
CA GLU A 130 -6.18 14.23 3.93
C GLU A 130 -5.13 14.34 5.04
N MET A 131 -5.56 14.29 6.31
CA MET A 131 -4.64 14.26 7.47
C MET A 131 -3.72 13.03 7.44
N ALA A 132 -4.28 11.85 7.18
CA ALA A 132 -3.51 10.62 7.10
C ALA A 132 -2.48 10.68 5.97
N TYR A 133 -2.85 11.24 4.82
CA TYR A 133 -1.92 11.47 3.71
C TYR A 133 -0.83 12.48 4.07
N ALA A 134 -1.18 13.59 4.73
CA ALA A 134 -0.21 14.60 5.15
C ALA A 134 0.88 14.01 6.05
N ASP A 135 0.52 13.09 6.96
CA ASP A 135 1.48 12.37 7.79
C ASP A 135 2.39 11.46 6.96
N VAL A 136 1.81 10.64 6.09
CA VAL A 136 2.59 9.75 5.20
C VAL A 136 3.52 10.55 4.29
N ARG A 137 3.04 11.66 3.75
CA ARG A 137 3.82 12.59 2.93
C ARG A 137 5.01 13.17 3.70
N ALA A 138 4.78 13.63 4.94
CA ALA A 138 5.84 14.16 5.80
C ALA A 138 6.90 13.09 6.12
N ALA A 139 6.48 11.87 6.41
CA ALA A 139 7.38 10.74 6.60
C ALA A 139 8.21 10.43 5.35
N PHE A 140 7.57 10.45 4.18
CA PHE A 140 8.23 10.19 2.91
C PHE A 140 9.27 11.27 2.58
N LEU A 141 8.95 12.54 2.78
CA LEU A 141 9.90 13.64 2.62
C LEU A 141 11.08 13.52 3.58
N TYR A 142 10.83 13.19 4.84
CA TYR A 142 11.89 12.93 5.82
C TYR A 142 12.78 11.76 5.38
N TYR A 143 12.18 10.66 4.94
CA TYR A 143 12.87 9.50 4.42
C TYR A 143 13.77 9.87 3.22
N LEU A 144 13.24 10.58 2.23
CA LEU A 144 14.02 11.02 1.06
C LEU A 144 15.22 11.87 1.46
N LYS A 145 15.04 12.81 2.39
CA LYS A 145 16.07 13.75 2.81
C LYS A 145 17.16 13.10 3.66
N HIS A 146 16.79 12.16 4.54
CA HIS A 146 17.70 11.69 5.61
C HIS A 146 18.13 10.22 5.49
N HIS A 147 17.43 9.43 4.67
CA HIS A 147 17.66 7.97 4.64
C HIS A 147 17.92 7.42 3.24
N ASN A 148 17.23 7.92 2.21
CA ASN A 148 17.27 7.31 0.88
C ASN A 148 18.62 7.43 0.18
N ASN A 149 19.25 8.60 0.17
CA ASN A 149 20.54 8.86 -0.49
C ASN A 149 20.57 8.42 -1.96
N GLY A 150 19.50 8.70 -2.72
CA GLY A 150 19.42 8.39 -4.15
C GLY A 150 19.21 6.91 -4.49
N ARG A 151 18.87 6.07 -3.54
CA ARG A 151 18.70 4.61 -3.74
C ARG A 151 17.40 4.31 -4.49
N PRO A 152 17.37 3.21 -5.28
CA PRO A 152 16.14 2.69 -5.86
C PRO A 152 15.07 2.42 -4.80
N ILE A 153 13.80 2.71 -5.14
CA ILE A 153 12.67 2.68 -4.20
C ILE A 153 11.63 1.66 -4.66
N ILE A 154 11.26 0.75 -3.76
CA ILE A 154 9.98 0.05 -3.81
C ILE A 154 9.01 0.85 -2.95
N LEU A 155 7.92 1.31 -3.55
CA LEU A 155 6.79 1.89 -2.83
C LEU A 155 5.73 0.81 -2.64
N ALA A 156 5.34 0.49 -1.42
CA ALA A 156 4.38 -0.57 -1.17
C ALA A 156 3.36 -0.17 -0.11
N GLY A 157 2.13 -0.60 -0.28
CA GLY A 157 1.06 -0.37 0.69
C GLY A 157 0.00 -1.45 0.63
N HIS A 158 -1.02 -1.31 1.47
CA HIS A 158 -2.25 -2.09 1.39
C HIS A 158 -3.45 -1.23 1.75
N SER A 159 -4.55 -1.34 0.99
CA SER A 159 -5.80 -0.63 1.29
C SER A 159 -5.56 0.88 1.43
N GLN A 160 -5.83 1.49 2.59
CA GLN A 160 -5.54 2.92 2.83
C GLN A 160 -4.06 3.25 2.58
N GLY A 161 -3.14 2.36 2.93
CA GLY A 161 -1.72 2.52 2.61
C GLY A 161 -1.47 2.60 1.10
N SER A 162 -2.14 1.77 0.30
CA SER A 162 -2.08 1.85 -1.16
C SER A 162 -2.68 3.14 -1.72
N THR A 163 -3.76 3.65 -1.11
CA THR A 163 -4.31 4.98 -1.46
C THR A 163 -3.24 6.06 -1.29
N HIS A 164 -2.56 6.07 -0.15
CA HIS A 164 -1.50 7.05 0.11
C HIS A 164 -0.27 6.85 -0.78
N CYS A 165 0.12 5.61 -1.07
CA CYS A 165 1.18 5.32 -2.04
C CYS A 165 0.82 5.79 -3.45
N GLY A 166 -0.44 5.65 -3.88
CA GLY A 166 -0.93 6.20 -5.14
C GLY A 166 -0.78 7.73 -5.21
N LEU A 167 -1.13 8.44 -4.14
CA LEU A 167 -0.93 9.89 -4.04
C LEU A 167 0.56 10.28 -4.04
N LEU A 168 1.42 9.51 -3.36
CA LEU A 168 2.88 9.72 -3.43
C LEU A 168 3.41 9.51 -4.85
N LEU A 169 2.90 8.51 -5.59
CA LEU A 169 3.28 8.32 -6.99
C LEU A 169 2.92 9.53 -7.85
N GLN A 170 1.70 10.04 -7.72
CA GLN A 170 1.24 11.21 -8.47
C GLN A 170 2.07 12.45 -8.15
N GLU A 171 2.39 12.68 -6.88
CA GLU A 171 3.07 13.90 -6.44
C GLU A 171 4.58 13.87 -6.69
N PHE A 172 5.24 12.74 -6.44
CA PHE A 172 6.70 12.69 -6.39
C PHE A 172 7.36 11.94 -7.55
N PHE A 173 6.62 11.05 -8.23
CA PHE A 173 7.20 10.19 -9.24
C PHE A 173 6.67 10.46 -10.65
N ASP A 174 5.36 10.64 -10.83
CA ASP A 174 4.74 10.71 -12.16
C ASP A 174 5.21 11.94 -12.94
N GLY A 175 6.15 11.73 -13.87
CA GLY A 175 6.82 12.79 -14.61
C GLY A 175 7.85 13.60 -13.81
N GLN A 176 8.21 13.16 -12.61
CA GLN A 176 9.18 13.83 -11.75
C GLN A 176 10.57 13.15 -11.80
N PRO A 177 11.65 13.85 -11.45
CA PRO A 177 13.00 13.26 -11.45
C PRO A 177 13.12 11.98 -10.62
N LEU A 178 12.35 11.86 -9.53
CA LEU A 178 12.35 10.70 -8.65
C LEU A 178 11.81 9.42 -9.32
N GLN A 179 11.07 9.54 -10.43
CA GLN A 179 10.62 8.39 -11.23
C GLN A 179 11.77 7.47 -11.65
N LYS A 180 12.96 8.03 -11.88
CA LYS A 180 14.17 7.26 -12.24
C LYS A 180 14.64 6.32 -11.12
N GLN A 181 14.18 6.51 -9.89
CA GLN A 181 14.50 5.65 -8.75
C GLN A 181 13.40 4.63 -8.46
N LEU A 182 12.26 4.68 -9.15
CA LEU A 182 11.14 3.78 -8.91
C LEU A 182 11.45 2.38 -9.43
N VAL A 183 11.67 1.42 -8.53
CA VAL A 183 11.71 0.01 -8.90
C VAL A 183 10.32 -0.46 -9.29
N VAL A 184 9.37 -0.31 -8.37
CA VAL A 184 7.97 -0.67 -8.57
C VAL A 184 7.12 -0.09 -7.43
N ALA A 185 5.84 0.21 -7.71
CA ALA A 185 4.85 0.44 -6.68
C ALA A 185 3.87 -0.75 -6.60
N TYR A 186 3.73 -1.34 -5.41
CA TYR A 186 2.73 -2.38 -5.11
C TYR A 186 1.52 -1.73 -4.45
N LEU A 187 0.37 -1.75 -5.12
CA LEU A 187 -0.86 -1.05 -4.72
C LEU A 187 -2.08 -2.01 -4.59
N PRO A 188 -1.98 -3.10 -3.82
CA PRO A 188 -3.12 -3.97 -3.57
C PRO A 188 -4.20 -3.29 -2.74
N GLY A 189 -5.45 -3.67 -2.97
CA GLY A 189 -6.58 -3.25 -2.15
C GLY A 189 -7.17 -1.88 -2.52
N VAL A 190 -6.76 -1.29 -3.64
CA VAL A 190 -7.35 -0.05 -4.19
C VAL A 190 -7.64 -0.19 -5.67
N GLY A 191 -8.60 0.58 -6.15
CA GLY A 191 -8.91 0.65 -7.58
C GLY A 191 -8.22 1.85 -8.22
N ILE A 192 -7.15 1.62 -8.96
CA ILE A 192 -6.41 2.66 -9.71
C ILE A 192 -7.01 2.78 -11.11
N LEU A 193 -7.45 3.97 -11.51
CA LEU A 193 -7.79 4.24 -12.90
C LEU A 193 -6.49 4.36 -13.71
N PRO A 194 -6.40 3.74 -14.89
CA PRO A 194 -5.22 3.89 -15.77
C PRO A 194 -4.87 5.36 -16.09
N SER A 195 -5.86 6.25 -16.06
CA SER A 195 -5.68 7.69 -16.31
C SER A 195 -5.13 8.49 -15.13
N GLU A 196 -5.08 7.91 -13.94
CA GLU A 196 -4.58 8.59 -12.73
C GLU A 196 -3.06 8.76 -12.72
N LEU A 197 -2.34 7.91 -13.46
CA LEU A 197 -0.87 7.97 -13.61
C LEU A 197 -0.56 8.14 -15.10
N LYS A 198 0.13 9.22 -15.47
CA LYS A 198 0.34 9.61 -16.86
C LYS A 198 1.59 9.01 -17.48
N GLN A 199 2.65 8.90 -16.70
CA GLN A 199 3.97 8.43 -17.15
C GLN A 199 4.44 7.15 -16.44
N ILE A 200 3.76 6.75 -15.37
CA ILE A 200 4.08 5.52 -14.63
C ILE A 200 3.18 4.40 -15.17
N PRO A 201 3.71 3.41 -15.90
CA PRO A 201 2.94 2.36 -16.52
C PRO A 201 2.50 1.28 -15.54
N LEU A 202 1.37 0.61 -15.85
CA LEU A 202 1.06 -0.69 -15.26
C LEU A 202 2.08 -1.71 -15.76
N LEU A 203 2.76 -2.40 -14.85
CA LEU A 203 3.73 -3.44 -15.19
C LEU A 203 2.98 -4.76 -15.44
N THR A 204 3.22 -5.37 -16.58
CA THR A 204 2.54 -6.58 -17.06
C THR A 204 3.47 -7.76 -17.28
N SER A 205 4.67 -7.68 -16.73
CA SER A 205 5.65 -8.76 -16.70
C SER A 205 6.38 -8.80 -15.36
N PRO A 206 6.76 -9.97 -14.84
CA PRO A 206 7.40 -10.11 -13.54
C PRO A 206 8.74 -9.38 -13.41
N ALA A 207 9.45 -9.17 -14.51
CA ALA A 207 10.77 -8.55 -14.52
C ALA A 207 10.76 -7.05 -14.78
N GLN A 208 9.65 -6.47 -15.25
CA GLN A 208 9.56 -5.03 -15.53
C GLN A 208 9.70 -4.19 -14.27
N THR A 209 10.30 -2.99 -14.44
CA THR A 209 10.53 -1.99 -13.39
C THR A 209 10.08 -0.59 -13.86
N GLY A 210 10.06 0.39 -12.96
CA GLY A 210 9.71 1.77 -13.29
C GLY A 210 8.20 2.05 -13.40
N GLY A 211 7.37 1.17 -12.85
CA GLY A 211 5.92 1.29 -12.91
C GLY A 211 5.22 0.79 -11.65
N TYR A 212 3.94 0.44 -11.77
CA TYR A 212 3.15 -0.07 -10.67
C TYR A 212 2.45 -1.39 -11.00
N VAL A 213 2.05 -2.10 -9.95
CA VAL A 213 1.15 -3.27 -10.01
C VAL A 213 0.02 -3.07 -9.02
N ALA A 214 -1.20 -3.47 -9.40
CA ALA A 214 -2.38 -3.35 -8.56
C ALA A 214 -3.25 -4.60 -8.70
N TRP A 215 -3.95 -4.96 -7.63
CA TRP A 215 -4.96 -6.02 -7.63
C TRP A 215 -5.88 -5.88 -6.43
N ASN A 216 -7.06 -6.52 -6.53
CA ASN A 216 -8.06 -6.59 -5.48
C ASN A 216 -8.65 -7.99 -5.49
N THR A 217 -8.61 -8.69 -4.36
CA THR A 217 -8.94 -10.12 -4.31
C THR A 217 -10.38 -10.34 -3.91
N PHE A 218 -11.11 -11.10 -4.74
CA PHE A 218 -12.52 -11.44 -4.55
C PHE A 218 -12.77 -12.94 -4.58
N LYS A 219 -13.90 -13.31 -3.97
CA LYS A 219 -14.48 -14.65 -4.17
C LYS A 219 -15.11 -14.75 -5.54
N LYS A 220 -15.11 -15.93 -6.15
CA LYS A 220 -15.78 -16.22 -7.43
C LYS A 220 -17.31 -15.95 -7.42
N ARG A 221 -17.94 -15.86 -6.26
CA ARG A 221 -19.33 -15.38 -6.06
C ARG A 221 -19.32 -14.09 -5.27
N LEU A 222 -19.76 -13.02 -5.85
CA LEU A 222 -19.47 -11.65 -5.46
C LEU A 222 -20.60 -10.90 -4.82
N ASP A 223 -20.18 -9.93 -3.98
CA ASP A 223 -20.91 -8.68 -3.79
C ASP A 223 -20.65 -7.76 -5.00
N ARG A 224 -21.51 -7.85 -6.02
CA ARG A 224 -21.40 -7.06 -7.26
C ARG A 224 -21.39 -5.56 -7.00
N LYS A 225 -22.14 -5.06 -6.02
CA LYS A 225 -22.25 -3.61 -5.76
C LYS A 225 -20.90 -2.98 -5.37
N SER A 226 -20.16 -3.63 -4.47
CA SER A 226 -18.82 -3.13 -4.09
C SER A 226 -17.83 -3.24 -5.25
N TYR A 227 -17.90 -4.34 -6.02
CA TYR A 227 -17.05 -4.50 -7.19
C TYR A 227 -17.33 -3.44 -8.25
N ASP A 228 -18.60 -3.27 -8.67
CA ASP A 228 -18.98 -2.31 -9.69
C ASP A 228 -18.58 -0.86 -9.32
N LYS A 229 -18.70 -0.52 -8.02
CA LYS A 229 -18.35 0.82 -7.54
C LYS A 229 -16.84 1.08 -7.51
N TRP A 230 -16.05 0.11 -7.05
CA TRP A 230 -14.67 0.37 -6.64
C TRP A 230 -13.62 -0.18 -7.57
N TYR A 231 -13.90 -1.25 -8.33
CA TYR A 231 -12.86 -2.03 -8.98
C TYR A 231 -13.06 -2.28 -10.46
N LYS A 232 -14.30 -2.26 -10.95
CA LYS A 232 -14.60 -2.44 -12.38
C LYS A 232 -13.88 -1.39 -13.23
N GLY A 233 -13.19 -1.83 -14.30
CA GLY A 233 -12.42 -0.94 -15.17
C GLY A 233 -11.15 -0.36 -14.56
N ARG A 234 -10.70 -0.88 -13.43
CA ARG A 234 -9.45 -0.47 -12.79
C ARG A 234 -8.26 -1.30 -13.26
N ALA A 235 -7.06 -0.73 -13.10
CA ALA A 235 -5.83 -1.44 -13.40
C ALA A 235 -5.68 -2.67 -12.50
N VAL A 236 -5.29 -3.80 -13.11
CA VAL A 236 -5.12 -5.06 -12.40
C VAL A 236 -4.08 -5.93 -13.08
N VAL A 237 -3.30 -6.65 -12.31
CA VAL A 237 -2.43 -7.75 -12.76
C VAL A 237 -2.70 -8.99 -11.91
N ASN A 238 -2.40 -10.16 -12.45
CA ASN A 238 -2.47 -11.40 -11.68
C ASN A 238 -1.25 -11.47 -10.74
N PRO A 239 -1.43 -11.45 -9.40
CA PRO A 239 -0.30 -11.43 -8.45
C PRO A 239 0.47 -12.74 -8.33
N VAL A 240 0.07 -13.78 -9.07
CA VAL A 240 0.80 -15.04 -9.17
C VAL A 240 1.75 -15.01 -10.37
N THR A 241 1.27 -14.57 -11.53
CA THR A 241 2.06 -14.54 -12.79
C THR A 241 2.70 -13.18 -13.05
N TRP A 242 2.20 -12.11 -12.43
CA TRP A 242 2.58 -10.70 -12.67
C TRP A 242 2.33 -10.24 -14.11
N THR A 243 1.35 -10.85 -14.75
CA THR A 243 0.94 -10.58 -16.13
C THR A 243 -0.55 -10.24 -16.18
N LEU A 244 -1.06 -10.04 -17.41
CA LEU A 244 -2.50 -9.92 -17.69
C LEU A 244 -3.14 -11.29 -17.99
N ASP A 245 -2.47 -12.40 -17.70
CA ASP A 245 -3.03 -13.73 -17.90
C ASP A 245 -4.34 -13.88 -17.12
N SER A 246 -5.37 -14.30 -17.84
CA SER A 246 -6.71 -14.46 -17.27
C SER A 246 -6.80 -15.54 -16.20
N LEU A 247 -5.81 -16.45 -16.19
CA LEU A 247 -5.79 -17.62 -15.31
C LEU A 247 -4.37 -17.90 -14.83
N ALA A 248 -4.21 -18.16 -13.52
CA ALA A 248 -3.05 -18.87 -13.00
C ALA A 248 -3.50 -20.09 -12.23
N SER A 249 -2.85 -21.23 -12.50
CA SER A 249 -3.19 -22.50 -11.86
C SER A 249 -2.82 -22.46 -10.37
N LYS A 250 -3.43 -23.35 -9.58
CA LYS A 250 -3.10 -23.45 -8.16
C LYS A 250 -1.64 -23.87 -7.90
N GLU A 251 -1.05 -24.62 -8.82
CA GLU A 251 0.35 -25.06 -8.74
C GLU A 251 1.33 -23.88 -8.89
N ALA A 252 0.93 -22.84 -9.61
CA ALA A 252 1.72 -21.60 -9.75
C ALA A 252 1.69 -20.72 -8.50
N HIS A 253 0.67 -20.86 -7.64
CA HIS A 253 0.54 -20.11 -6.40
C HIS A 253 1.61 -20.54 -5.38
N LYS A 254 2.54 -19.63 -5.05
CA LYS A 254 3.73 -19.94 -4.26
C LYS A 254 3.48 -19.95 -2.76
N GLY A 255 2.56 -19.09 -2.26
CA GLY A 255 2.20 -19.26 -0.88
C GLY A 255 1.48 -18.13 -0.17
N PHE A 256 0.50 -18.55 0.60
CA PHE A 256 -0.25 -17.79 1.58
C PHE A 256 0.43 -17.86 2.95
N LEU A 257 0.82 -16.73 3.51
CA LEU A 257 1.29 -16.64 4.89
C LEU A 257 0.09 -16.51 5.83
N TYR A 258 -0.17 -17.56 6.60
CA TYR A 258 -1.27 -17.58 7.57
C TYR A 258 -0.84 -17.09 8.96
N PHE A 259 -1.80 -16.76 9.82
CA PHE A 259 -1.56 -16.26 11.18
C PHE A 259 -0.89 -17.25 12.14
N ASP A 260 -0.67 -18.50 11.72
CA ASP A 260 0.15 -19.49 12.42
C ASP A 260 1.64 -19.44 11.98
N ASN A 261 2.04 -18.39 11.26
CA ASN A 261 3.36 -18.17 10.68
C ASN A 261 3.81 -19.28 9.70
N LYS A 262 2.86 -20.07 9.16
CA LYS A 262 3.15 -21.09 8.15
C LYS A 262 2.76 -20.64 6.77
N LEU A 263 3.56 -21.06 5.80
CA LEU A 263 3.34 -20.82 4.39
C LEU A 263 2.57 -21.99 3.77
N TYR A 264 1.52 -21.67 3.02
CA TYR A 264 0.66 -22.66 2.36
C TYR A 264 0.60 -22.38 0.86
N SER A 265 1.24 -23.22 0.05
CA SER A 265 1.26 -23.14 -1.42
C SER A 265 0.11 -23.92 -2.06
N GLY A 266 -0.16 -23.63 -3.33
CA GLY A 266 -1.11 -24.40 -4.13
C GLY A 266 -2.55 -24.40 -3.63
N LEU A 267 -3.00 -23.33 -2.96
CA LEU A 267 -4.30 -23.31 -2.30
C LEU A 267 -5.48 -23.02 -3.21
N PHE A 268 -5.29 -22.19 -4.21
CA PHE A 268 -6.36 -21.69 -5.08
C PHE A 268 -5.81 -21.30 -6.46
N GLN A 269 -6.69 -21.33 -7.40
CA GLN A 269 -6.51 -20.81 -8.75
C GLN A 269 -6.95 -19.34 -8.77
N THR A 270 -6.25 -18.50 -9.52
CA THR A 270 -6.60 -17.09 -9.70
C THR A 270 -7.18 -16.84 -11.07
N HIS A 271 -8.22 -16.00 -11.14
CA HIS A 271 -8.86 -15.57 -12.37
C HIS A 271 -8.80 -14.04 -12.43
N LEU A 272 -8.20 -13.50 -13.48
CA LEU A 272 -8.16 -12.08 -13.73
C LEU A 272 -9.38 -11.67 -14.53
N ILE A 273 -10.27 -10.89 -13.95
CA ILE A 273 -11.49 -10.41 -14.61
C ILE A 273 -11.68 -8.94 -14.24
N ASP A 274 -11.57 -8.06 -15.27
CA ASP A 274 -11.91 -6.65 -15.23
C ASP A 274 -11.70 -5.96 -13.86
N GLY A 275 -10.48 -5.51 -13.59
CA GLY A 275 -10.14 -4.76 -12.36
C GLY A 275 -10.03 -5.56 -11.07
N ALA A 276 -10.21 -6.89 -11.09
CA ALA A 276 -10.16 -7.73 -9.92
C ALA A 276 -9.51 -9.11 -10.16
N VAL A 277 -8.96 -9.67 -9.09
CA VAL A 277 -8.47 -11.04 -9.03
C VAL A 277 -9.48 -11.89 -8.27
N TRP A 278 -10.05 -12.87 -8.96
CA TRP A 278 -11.01 -13.79 -8.41
C TRP A 278 -10.31 -15.08 -8.03
N ILE A 279 -10.47 -15.54 -6.81
CA ILE A 279 -9.89 -16.82 -6.39
C ILE A 279 -10.98 -17.85 -6.16
N ASP A 280 -10.66 -19.09 -6.52
CA ASP A 280 -11.46 -20.22 -6.14
C ASP A 280 -11.45 -20.39 -4.63
N ARG A 281 -12.48 -21.05 -4.09
CA ARG A 281 -12.56 -21.29 -2.66
C ARG A 281 -11.43 -22.20 -2.21
N PRO A 282 -10.61 -21.81 -1.23
CA PRO A 282 -9.58 -22.69 -0.68
C PRO A 282 -10.19 -23.99 -0.16
N LYS A 283 -9.49 -25.09 -0.32
CA LYS A 283 -9.87 -26.39 0.22
C LYS A 283 -9.23 -26.63 1.60
N GLY A 284 -9.64 -27.73 2.27
CA GLY A 284 -9.06 -28.14 3.55
C GLY A 284 -9.41 -27.18 4.70
N LYS A 285 -8.47 -26.93 5.60
CA LYS A 285 -8.70 -26.14 6.84
C LYS A 285 -9.16 -24.70 6.59
N PHE A 286 -8.84 -24.11 5.43
CA PHE A 286 -9.23 -22.74 5.09
C PHE A 286 -10.64 -22.62 4.50
N PHE A 287 -11.30 -23.75 4.23
CA PHE A 287 -12.65 -23.78 3.65
C PHE A 287 -13.65 -23.05 4.54
N LEU A 288 -13.71 -23.39 5.84
CA LEU A 288 -14.65 -22.78 6.80
C LEU A 288 -14.41 -21.28 6.94
N MET A 289 -13.14 -20.85 7.06
CA MET A 289 -12.79 -19.44 7.12
C MET A 289 -13.28 -18.69 5.86
N SER A 290 -13.14 -19.30 4.69
CA SER A 290 -13.59 -18.71 3.43
C SER A 290 -15.11 -18.51 3.35
N LEU A 291 -15.92 -19.27 4.10
CA LEU A 291 -17.37 -19.13 4.11
C LEU A 291 -17.84 -17.82 4.77
N THR A 292 -17.14 -17.41 5.84
CA THR A 292 -17.52 -16.24 6.66
C THR A 292 -17.04 -14.91 6.06
N MET A 293 -16.03 -14.93 5.17
CA MET A 293 -15.49 -13.72 4.56
C MET A 293 -16.36 -13.27 3.39
N ARG A 294 -16.74 -11.99 3.34
CA ARG A 294 -17.47 -11.39 2.19
C ARG A 294 -16.59 -11.24 0.97
N ASN A 295 -15.39 -10.74 1.16
CA ASN A 295 -14.33 -10.62 0.15
C ASN A 295 -13.00 -11.03 0.80
N TYR A 296 -11.93 -11.00 0.02
CA TYR A 296 -10.60 -11.34 0.52
C TYR A 296 -9.67 -10.13 0.64
N HIS A 297 -10.24 -8.92 0.64
CA HIS A 297 -9.48 -7.68 0.70
C HIS A 297 -8.43 -7.62 1.82
N ILE A 298 -8.78 -8.10 3.03
CA ILE A 298 -7.80 -8.12 4.14
C ILE A 298 -6.60 -9.02 3.86
N GLY A 299 -6.73 -9.95 2.93
CA GLY A 299 -5.72 -10.92 2.52
C GLY A 299 -5.03 -10.59 1.20
N ASP A 300 -5.25 -9.42 0.61
CA ASP A 300 -4.66 -9.07 -0.68
C ASP A 300 -3.14 -9.27 -0.74
N ILE A 301 -2.42 -9.08 0.37
CA ILE A 301 -0.98 -9.40 0.48
C ILE A 301 -0.75 -10.82 1.00
N ASN A 302 -1.38 -11.18 2.13
CA ASN A 302 -1.14 -12.48 2.77
C ASN A 302 -1.36 -13.67 1.83
N LEU A 303 -2.44 -13.61 1.03
CA LEU A 303 -2.80 -14.68 0.10
C LEU A 303 -1.71 -14.95 -0.95
N PHE A 304 -0.94 -13.93 -1.31
CA PHE A 304 0.11 -13.98 -2.32
C PHE A 304 1.49 -13.64 -1.74
N TRP A 305 1.67 -13.89 -0.45
CA TRP A 305 2.84 -13.41 0.29
C TRP A 305 4.17 -13.85 -0.34
N GLN A 306 4.30 -15.14 -0.67
CA GLN A 306 5.51 -15.66 -1.28
C GLN A 306 5.68 -15.21 -2.73
N ASP A 307 4.57 -15.09 -3.47
CA ASP A 307 4.57 -14.57 -4.85
C ASP A 307 5.08 -13.12 -4.88
N ILE A 308 4.62 -12.29 -3.93
CA ILE A 308 5.07 -10.90 -3.78
C ILE A 308 6.55 -10.84 -3.39
N ARG A 309 6.95 -11.65 -2.41
CA ARG A 309 8.33 -11.68 -1.91
C ARG A 309 9.34 -11.96 -3.00
N GLU A 310 9.11 -13.01 -3.78
CA GLU A 310 9.98 -13.37 -4.88
C GLU A 310 9.98 -12.32 -6.00
N ASN A 311 8.80 -11.79 -6.33
CA ASN A 311 8.69 -10.77 -7.36
C ASN A 311 9.38 -9.45 -6.96
N ALA A 312 9.23 -9.00 -5.71
CA ALA A 312 9.88 -7.78 -5.24
C ALA A 312 11.42 -7.91 -5.33
N ARG A 313 11.95 -9.06 -4.92
CA ARG A 313 13.39 -9.36 -5.04
C ARG A 313 13.86 -9.40 -6.49
N LEU A 314 13.10 -10.07 -7.38
CA LEU A 314 13.40 -10.15 -8.82
C LEU A 314 13.46 -8.76 -9.46
N ARG A 315 12.50 -7.88 -9.15
CA ARG A 315 12.47 -6.52 -9.70
C ARG A 315 13.65 -5.67 -9.24
N VAL A 316 14.07 -5.79 -7.97
CA VAL A 316 15.28 -5.10 -7.49
C VAL A 316 16.54 -5.61 -8.20
N GLN A 317 16.64 -6.92 -8.42
CA GLN A 317 17.77 -7.49 -9.16
C GLN A 317 17.84 -6.97 -10.59
N ASN A 318 16.69 -6.88 -11.28
CA ASN A 318 16.64 -6.42 -12.67
C ASN A 318 16.81 -4.90 -12.79
N PHE A 319 16.32 -4.11 -11.83
CA PHE A 319 16.47 -2.66 -11.85
C PHE A 319 17.92 -2.20 -11.86
N ASN A 320 18.81 -2.91 -11.18
CA ASN A 320 20.23 -2.58 -11.11
C ASN A 320 21.05 -3.13 -12.29
N GLN A 321 20.42 -3.82 -13.25
CA GLN A 321 21.07 -4.34 -14.46
C GLN A 321 20.84 -3.45 -15.69
N ASN A 322 19.95 -2.45 -15.57
CA ASN A 322 19.64 -1.44 -16.60
C ASN A 322 20.26 -0.08 -16.21
#